data_986edb89c8652d9e4db6fa365a4f571d
#
_entry.id   986edb89c8652d9e4db6fa365a4f571d
#
_cell.length_a   1.000
_cell.length_b   1.000
_cell.length_c   1.000
_cell.angle_alpha   90.00
_cell.angle_beta   90.00
_cell.angle_gamma   90.00
#
_symmetry.space_group_name_H-M   'P 1'
#
loop_
_entity.id
_entity.type
_entity.pdbx_description
1 polymer ?
#
loop_
_entity_poly.entity_id
_entity_poly.type
_entity_poly.pdbx_seq_one_letter_code
_entity_poly.pdbx_strand_id
1 'polypeptide(L)'
;MKTLLVYYSKTGIVDKMAQLIAKKLNNVDLYRIQTVRKYAKGMYDAWDQAQVEIADNKMPELSGKLPDLSKYDNVIIGGPVWGFNPSNPILSYVRQNDFSNNNIAAFWTYYDHDEKYTSALHREIPNFDPQNGLALSMSLMGNEKLLNQNIDKWIEKINF
;
A
#
# COMPACT_ATOMS: atom_id res chain seq x y z
N MET A 1 7.76 -16.93 10.62
CA MET A 1 7.37 -16.45 9.27
C MET A 1 8.02 -15.11 9.00
N LYS A 2 8.41 -14.83 7.77
CA LYS A 2 9.05 -13.57 7.39
C LYS A 2 8.08 -12.70 6.60
N THR A 3 7.97 -11.42 6.94
CA THR A 3 7.04 -10.48 6.34
C THR A 3 7.78 -9.42 5.50
N LEU A 4 7.29 -9.12 4.31
CA LEU A 4 7.66 -7.94 3.56
C LEU A 4 6.55 -6.89 3.71
N LEU A 5 6.90 -5.69 4.15
CA LEU A 5 6.00 -4.53 4.07
C LEU A 5 6.48 -3.64 2.93
N VAL A 6 5.76 -3.69 1.82
CA VAL A 6 6.03 -2.89 0.63
C VAL A 6 5.04 -1.73 0.56
N TYR A 7 5.51 -0.51 0.29
CA TYR A 7 4.63 0.66 0.27
C TYR A 7 5.12 1.76 -0.67
N TYR A 8 4.17 2.59 -1.10
CA TYR A 8 4.43 3.84 -1.79
C TYR A 8 3.94 5.02 -0.95
N SER A 9 4.77 6.04 -0.82
CA SER A 9 4.42 7.27 -0.09
C SER A 9 4.87 8.50 -0.87
N LYS A 10 3.92 9.34 -1.27
CA LYS A 10 4.22 10.61 -1.96
C LYS A 10 4.57 11.72 -0.97
N THR A 11 3.77 11.88 0.08
CA THR A 11 3.86 13.01 1.04
C THR A 11 4.55 12.65 2.35
N GLY A 12 4.87 11.37 2.57
CA GLY A 12 5.44 10.87 3.82
C GLY A 12 4.41 10.32 4.82
N ILE A 13 3.11 10.48 4.57
CA ILE A 13 2.06 9.97 5.48
C ILE A 13 2.06 8.45 5.51
N VAL A 14 2.04 7.79 4.35
CA VAL A 14 2.10 6.33 4.26
C VAL A 14 3.41 5.80 4.84
N ASP A 15 4.52 6.50 4.62
CA ASP A 15 5.82 6.14 5.21
C ASP A 15 5.74 6.08 6.74
N LYS A 16 5.15 7.09 7.39
CA LYS A 16 4.95 7.08 8.85
C LYS A 16 4.10 5.90 9.30
N MET A 17 3.04 5.58 8.59
CA MET A 17 2.18 4.44 8.89
C MET A 17 2.92 3.10 8.71
N ALA A 18 3.68 2.96 7.64
CA ALA A 18 4.51 1.79 7.39
C ALA A 18 5.53 1.56 8.51
N GLN A 19 6.22 2.62 8.95
CA GLN A 19 7.16 2.55 10.07
C GLN A 19 6.48 2.18 11.39
N LEU A 20 5.30 2.73 11.66
CA LEU A 20 4.53 2.43 12.85
C LEU A 20 4.08 0.96 12.88
N ILE A 21 3.56 0.45 11.77
CA ILE A 21 3.15 -0.95 11.62
C ILE A 21 4.36 -1.87 11.76
N ALA A 22 5.47 -1.56 11.09
CA ALA A 22 6.68 -2.38 11.14
C ALA A 22 7.25 -2.52 12.57
N LYS A 23 7.17 -1.47 13.39
CA LYS A 23 7.61 -1.53 14.80
C LYS A 23 6.79 -2.49 15.66
N LYS A 24 5.58 -2.82 15.24
CA LYS A 24 4.67 -3.72 15.96
C LYS A 24 4.72 -5.16 15.45
N LEU A 25 5.38 -5.39 14.33
CA LEU A 25 5.57 -6.71 13.72
C LEU A 25 6.94 -7.29 14.06
N ASN A 26 7.02 -8.61 14.09
CA ASN A 26 8.28 -9.32 14.21
C ASN A 26 8.79 -9.73 12.81
N ASN A 27 10.11 -9.73 12.62
CA ASN A 27 10.76 -10.25 11.41
C ASN A 27 10.19 -9.65 10.11
N VAL A 28 10.18 -8.32 10.02
CA VAL A 28 9.66 -7.56 8.88
C VAL A 28 10.77 -6.82 8.14
N ASP A 29 10.79 -6.95 6.82
CA ASP A 29 11.59 -6.10 5.93
C ASP A 29 10.69 -5.00 5.33
N LEU A 30 11.21 -3.78 5.27
CA LEU A 30 10.53 -2.65 4.65
C LEU A 30 11.08 -2.40 3.25
N TYR A 31 10.19 -2.19 2.30
CA TYR A 31 10.54 -1.77 0.95
C TYR A 31 9.67 -0.60 0.49
N ARG A 32 10.29 0.56 0.27
CA ARG A 32 9.62 1.74 -0.28
C ARG A 32 9.72 1.75 -1.79
N ILE A 33 8.59 1.69 -2.46
CA ILE A 33 8.49 1.80 -3.92
C ILE A 33 8.97 3.20 -4.36
N GLN A 34 9.82 3.23 -5.37
CA GLN A 34 10.28 4.44 -6.03
C GLN A 34 9.91 4.36 -7.52
N THR A 35 9.46 5.48 -8.08
CA THR A 35 9.21 5.60 -9.51
C THR A 35 10.40 6.26 -10.20
N VAL A 36 10.69 5.87 -11.43
CA VAL A 36 11.74 6.49 -12.25
C VAL A 36 11.40 7.97 -12.46
N ARG A 37 10.19 8.26 -12.93
CA ARG A 37 9.67 9.63 -13.00
C ARG A 37 9.00 10.01 -11.69
N LYS A 38 9.46 11.07 -11.06
CA LYS A 38 8.82 11.62 -9.86
C LYS A 38 7.52 12.33 -10.23
N TYR A 39 6.49 12.14 -9.41
CA TYR A 39 5.27 12.94 -9.51
C TYR A 39 5.52 14.38 -9.07
N ALA A 40 4.79 15.32 -9.66
CA ALA A 40 4.84 16.72 -9.29
C ALA A 40 4.55 16.91 -7.78
N LYS A 41 5.12 17.96 -7.19
CA LYS A 41 4.89 18.26 -5.76
C LYS A 41 3.44 18.62 -5.47
N GLY A 42 2.81 19.40 -6.35
CA GLY A 42 1.41 19.79 -6.24
C GLY A 42 0.47 18.61 -6.40
N MET A 43 -0.60 18.59 -5.61
CA MET A 43 -1.58 17.49 -5.62
C MET A 43 -2.31 17.41 -6.98
N TYR A 44 -2.74 18.55 -7.52
CA TYR A 44 -3.46 18.61 -8.80
C TYR A 44 -2.59 18.16 -9.96
N ASP A 45 -1.36 18.69 -10.05
CA ASP A 45 -0.41 18.31 -11.11
C ASP A 45 -0.04 16.82 -11.05
N ALA A 46 0.15 16.28 -9.85
CA ALA A 46 0.40 14.84 -9.65
C ALA A 46 -0.81 14.00 -10.05
N TRP A 47 -2.01 14.47 -9.76
CA TRP A 47 -3.25 13.82 -10.16
C TRP A 47 -3.41 13.82 -11.68
N ASP A 48 -3.15 14.93 -12.34
CA ASP A 48 -3.19 15.03 -13.80
C ASP A 48 -2.20 14.05 -14.45
N GLN A 49 -0.99 13.94 -13.92
CA GLN A 49 0.00 12.96 -14.36
C GLN A 49 -0.52 11.52 -14.20
N ALA A 50 -1.14 11.20 -13.08
CA ALA A 50 -1.72 9.89 -12.83
C ALA A 50 -2.89 9.58 -13.78
N GLN A 51 -3.72 10.58 -14.10
CA GLN A 51 -4.81 10.42 -15.07
C GLN A 51 -4.29 10.10 -16.48
N VAL A 52 -3.21 10.74 -16.91
CA VAL A 52 -2.57 10.44 -18.20
C VAL A 52 -2.06 9.00 -18.23
N GLU A 53 -1.42 8.54 -17.18
CA GLU A 53 -0.97 7.14 -17.06
C GLU A 53 -2.12 6.15 -17.18
N ILE A 54 -3.26 6.44 -16.53
CA ILE A 54 -4.46 5.61 -16.59
C ILE A 54 -5.05 5.63 -18.01
N ALA A 55 -5.20 6.82 -18.63
CA ALA A 55 -5.76 6.97 -19.95
C ALA A 55 -4.93 6.26 -21.03
N ASP A 56 -3.60 6.32 -20.89
CA ASP A 56 -2.65 5.68 -21.82
C ASP A 56 -2.44 4.18 -21.50
N ASN A 57 -3.09 3.68 -20.43
CA ASN A 57 -2.86 2.33 -19.89
C ASN A 57 -1.36 2.02 -19.67
N LYS A 58 -0.64 3.01 -19.18
CA LYS A 58 0.81 2.94 -18.97
C LYS A 58 1.17 3.37 -17.55
N MET A 59 1.20 2.38 -16.66
CA MET A 59 1.59 2.62 -15.26
C MET A 59 3.05 3.07 -15.15
N PRO A 60 3.42 3.79 -14.08
CA PRO A 60 4.75 4.32 -13.90
C PRO A 60 5.80 3.21 -13.82
N GLU A 61 6.94 3.44 -14.44
CA GLU A 61 8.11 2.57 -14.30
C GLU A 61 8.68 2.69 -12.88
N LEU A 62 8.97 1.55 -12.27
CA LEU A 62 9.56 1.49 -10.94
C LEU A 62 11.09 1.48 -11.04
N SER A 63 11.75 2.17 -10.13
CA SER A 63 13.21 2.22 -10.05
C SER A 63 13.75 1.23 -9.01
N GLY A 64 14.97 0.77 -9.24
CA GLY A 64 15.66 -0.14 -8.34
C GLY A 64 15.24 -1.61 -8.51
N LYS A 65 15.87 -2.46 -7.71
CA LYS A 65 15.59 -3.89 -7.70
C LYS A 65 14.41 -4.18 -6.78
N LEU A 66 13.36 -4.79 -7.32
CA LEU A 66 12.22 -5.23 -6.54
C LEU A 66 12.59 -6.42 -5.63
N PRO A 67 12.00 -6.51 -4.42
CA PRO A 67 12.20 -7.65 -3.54
C PRO A 67 11.76 -8.97 -4.19
N ASP A 68 12.49 -10.02 -3.93
CA ASP A 68 12.13 -11.37 -4.33
C ASP A 68 11.10 -11.94 -3.34
N LEU A 69 9.85 -12.07 -3.78
CA LEU A 69 8.73 -12.48 -2.95
C LEU A 69 8.86 -13.92 -2.44
N SER A 70 9.64 -14.77 -3.09
CA SER A 70 9.87 -16.16 -2.64
C SER A 70 10.57 -16.26 -1.28
N LYS A 71 11.14 -15.16 -0.80
CA LYS A 71 11.81 -15.07 0.51
C LYS A 71 10.88 -14.72 1.67
N TYR A 72 9.60 -14.48 1.38
CA TYR A 72 8.62 -14.01 2.35
C TYR A 72 7.40 -14.91 2.39
N ASP A 73 6.93 -15.19 3.59
CA ASP A 73 5.66 -15.89 3.80
C ASP A 73 4.47 -14.94 3.65
N ASN A 74 4.67 -13.71 4.14
CA ASN A 74 3.63 -12.70 4.20
C ASN A 74 4.06 -11.43 3.46
N VAL A 75 3.11 -10.76 2.79
CA VAL A 75 3.31 -9.47 2.15
C VAL A 75 2.22 -8.50 2.60
N ILE A 76 2.63 -7.36 3.13
CA ILE A 76 1.74 -6.24 3.45
C ILE A 76 1.96 -5.15 2.41
N ILE A 77 0.88 -4.70 1.78
CA ILE A 77 0.92 -3.67 0.74
C ILE A 77 0.33 -2.38 1.30
N GLY A 78 1.10 -1.29 1.31
CA GLY A 78 0.70 0.01 1.82
C GLY A 78 0.75 1.13 0.79
N GLY A 79 -0.28 1.97 0.74
CA GLY A 79 -0.28 3.11 -0.18
C GLY A 79 -1.43 4.08 0.02
N PRO A 80 -1.38 5.25 -0.63
CA PRO A 80 -2.48 6.19 -0.61
C PRO A 80 -3.58 5.77 -1.59
N VAL A 81 -4.80 6.19 -1.29
CA VAL A 81 -5.92 6.13 -2.24
C VAL A 81 -5.80 7.28 -3.25
N TRP A 82 -5.79 6.95 -4.52
CA TRP A 82 -5.88 7.90 -5.62
C TRP A 82 -7.12 7.62 -6.47
N GLY A 83 -8.06 8.56 -6.48
CA GLY A 83 -9.31 8.39 -7.23
C GLY A 83 -10.06 7.12 -6.87
N PHE A 84 -10.25 6.84 -5.60
CA PHE A 84 -10.90 5.66 -5.01
C PHE A 84 -10.12 4.33 -5.13
N ASN A 85 -9.00 4.30 -5.85
CA ASN A 85 -8.21 3.10 -6.15
C ASN A 85 -6.84 3.13 -5.47
N PRO A 86 -6.12 2.00 -5.44
CA PRO A 86 -4.70 2.02 -5.15
C PRO A 86 -3.95 2.98 -6.08
N SER A 87 -2.96 3.69 -5.55
CA SER A 87 -2.15 4.60 -6.36
C SER A 87 -1.44 3.88 -7.52
N ASN A 88 -1.17 4.60 -8.61
CA ASN A 88 -0.54 4.02 -9.79
C ASN A 88 0.79 3.30 -9.49
N PRO A 89 1.69 3.80 -8.60
CA PRO A 89 2.89 3.05 -8.23
C PRO A 89 2.59 1.70 -7.56
N ILE A 90 1.53 1.62 -6.74
CA ILE A 90 1.09 0.34 -6.16
C ILE A 90 0.58 -0.59 -7.26
N LEU A 91 -0.25 -0.10 -8.18
CA LEU A 91 -0.73 -0.89 -9.32
C LEU A 91 0.44 -1.39 -10.19
N SER A 92 1.42 -0.54 -10.42
CA SER A 92 2.64 -0.92 -11.14
C SER A 92 3.39 -2.06 -10.45
N TYR A 93 3.55 -1.98 -9.13
CA TYR A 93 4.21 -3.02 -8.33
C TYR A 93 3.44 -4.34 -8.34
N VAL A 94 2.13 -4.31 -8.09
CA VAL A 94 1.34 -5.53 -8.00
C VAL A 94 1.22 -6.26 -9.34
N ARG A 95 1.21 -5.53 -10.46
CA ARG A 95 1.14 -6.13 -11.80
C ARG A 95 2.45 -6.77 -12.27
N GLN A 96 3.57 -6.46 -11.62
CA GLN A 96 4.89 -7.01 -11.93
C GLN A 96 5.28 -8.22 -11.07
N ASN A 97 4.45 -8.59 -10.09
CA ASN A 97 4.77 -9.63 -9.13
C ASN A 97 3.67 -10.70 -9.05
N ASP A 98 4.07 -11.92 -8.74
CA ASP A 98 3.17 -13.03 -8.45
C ASP A 98 3.09 -13.24 -6.93
N PHE A 99 1.90 -13.07 -6.38
CA PHE A 99 1.61 -13.19 -4.95
C PHE A 99 0.99 -14.52 -4.55
N SER A 100 0.87 -15.48 -5.48
CA SER A 100 0.12 -16.74 -5.28
C SER A 100 0.60 -17.57 -4.08
N ASN A 101 1.87 -17.43 -3.70
CA ASN A 101 2.48 -18.16 -2.60
C ASN A 101 2.63 -17.36 -1.29
N ASN A 102 2.05 -16.18 -1.21
CA ASN A 102 2.16 -15.31 -0.05
C ASN A 102 0.80 -15.09 0.63
N ASN A 103 0.80 -14.95 1.94
CA ASN A 103 -0.34 -14.40 2.66
C ASN A 103 -0.35 -12.89 2.47
N ILE A 104 -1.51 -12.31 2.12
CA ILE A 104 -1.60 -10.90 1.75
C ILE A 104 -2.47 -10.13 2.74
N ALA A 105 -1.95 -8.99 3.19
CA ALA A 105 -2.68 -7.95 3.87
C ALA A 105 -2.39 -6.60 3.23
N ALA A 106 -3.22 -5.60 3.50
CA ALA A 106 -3.02 -4.27 2.96
C ALA A 106 -3.43 -3.19 3.94
N PHE A 107 -2.79 -2.03 3.88
CA PHE A 107 -3.28 -0.82 4.53
C PHE A 107 -3.25 0.35 3.55
N TRP A 108 -4.14 1.32 3.75
CA TRP A 108 -4.18 2.51 2.92
C TRP A 108 -4.59 3.74 3.69
N THR A 109 -4.12 4.88 3.24
CA THR A 109 -4.48 6.19 3.77
C THR A 109 -5.42 6.90 2.81
N TYR A 110 -6.44 7.58 3.34
CA TYR A 110 -7.42 8.28 2.54
C TYR A 110 -8.01 9.50 3.26
N TYR A 111 -8.53 10.46 2.49
CA TYR A 111 -9.21 11.64 3.02
C TYR A 111 -10.70 11.40 3.20
N ASP A 112 -11.41 11.21 2.10
CA ASP A 112 -12.87 11.15 2.10
C ASP A 112 -13.44 9.82 1.62
N HIS A 113 -12.78 9.17 0.65
CA HIS A 113 -13.33 8.03 -0.07
C HIS A 113 -12.30 6.93 -0.30
N ASP A 114 -12.68 5.69 0.00
CA ASP A 114 -11.88 4.49 -0.25
C ASP A 114 -12.72 3.28 -0.74
N GLU A 115 -13.98 3.51 -1.09
CA GLU A 115 -14.98 2.46 -1.31
C GLU A 115 -14.60 1.45 -2.39
N LYS A 116 -13.75 1.83 -3.33
CA LYS A 116 -13.29 0.95 -4.42
C LYS A 116 -11.94 0.29 -4.15
N TYR A 117 -11.25 0.68 -3.09
CA TYR A 117 -9.86 0.27 -2.86
C TYR A 117 -9.71 -1.25 -2.73
N THR A 118 -10.46 -1.87 -1.82
CA THR A 118 -10.37 -3.31 -1.57
C THR A 118 -10.75 -4.14 -2.78
N SER A 119 -11.82 -3.77 -3.50
CA SER A 119 -12.23 -4.49 -4.70
C SER A 119 -11.23 -4.31 -5.85
N ALA A 120 -10.62 -3.14 -5.97
CA ALA A 120 -9.58 -2.89 -6.97
C ALA A 120 -8.32 -3.72 -6.67
N LEU A 121 -7.88 -3.74 -5.41
CA LEU A 121 -6.72 -4.54 -5.01
C LEU A 121 -6.97 -6.04 -5.16
N HIS A 122 -8.17 -6.51 -4.80
CA HIS A 122 -8.55 -7.93 -4.96
C HIS A 122 -8.57 -8.36 -6.44
N ARG A 123 -8.96 -7.48 -7.36
CA ARG A 123 -8.88 -7.79 -8.81
C ARG A 123 -7.43 -7.98 -9.27
N GLU A 124 -6.50 -7.21 -8.73
CA GLU A 124 -5.08 -7.32 -9.07
C GLU A 124 -4.41 -8.50 -8.35
N ILE A 125 -4.85 -8.81 -7.13
CA ILE A 125 -4.30 -9.89 -6.28
C ILE A 125 -5.45 -10.77 -5.80
N PRO A 126 -5.84 -11.81 -6.56
CA PRO A 126 -7.03 -12.62 -6.25
C PRO A 126 -7.00 -13.35 -4.90
N ASN A 127 -5.82 -13.63 -4.35
CA ASN A 127 -5.67 -14.23 -3.02
C ASN A 127 -5.63 -13.20 -1.87
N PHE A 128 -5.77 -11.90 -2.16
CA PHE A 128 -6.00 -10.90 -1.12
C PHE A 128 -7.43 -11.00 -0.58
N ASP A 129 -7.56 -11.30 0.71
CA ASP A 129 -8.85 -11.21 1.39
C ASP A 129 -9.10 -9.74 1.80
N PRO A 130 -10.17 -9.09 1.31
CA PRO A 130 -10.54 -7.73 1.71
C PRO A 130 -10.64 -7.53 3.23
N GLN A 131 -10.94 -8.58 4.00
CA GLN A 131 -10.99 -8.52 5.45
C GLN A 131 -9.61 -8.30 6.09
N ASN A 132 -8.52 -8.58 5.37
CA ASN A 132 -7.15 -8.31 5.81
C ASN A 132 -6.70 -6.88 5.49
N GLY A 133 -7.63 -6.01 5.14
CA GLY A 133 -7.40 -4.59 4.88
C GLY A 133 -7.51 -3.72 6.13
N LEU A 134 -6.69 -2.68 6.20
CA LEU A 134 -6.71 -1.63 7.23
C LEU A 134 -6.86 -0.26 6.57
N ALA A 135 -8.04 0.33 6.69
CA ALA A 135 -8.33 1.68 6.22
C ALA A 135 -7.91 2.71 7.27
N LEU A 136 -7.06 3.65 6.89
CA LEU A 136 -6.55 4.71 7.76
C LEU A 136 -7.00 6.08 7.22
N SER A 137 -8.13 6.57 7.75
CA SER A 137 -8.60 7.92 7.43
C SER A 137 -7.70 8.99 8.04
N MET A 138 -7.68 10.18 7.47
CA MET A 138 -6.94 11.31 8.05
C MET A 138 -7.44 11.63 9.47
N SER A 139 -8.74 11.50 9.71
CA SER A 139 -9.33 11.67 11.05
C SER A 139 -8.78 10.66 12.06
N LEU A 140 -8.71 9.38 11.69
CA LEU A 140 -8.14 8.33 12.53
C LEU A 140 -6.66 8.59 12.82
N MET A 141 -5.89 8.96 11.81
CA MET A 141 -4.45 9.25 11.97
C MET A 141 -4.18 10.46 12.87
N GLY A 142 -5.13 11.38 13.01
CA GLY A 142 -5.08 12.50 13.95
C GLY A 142 -5.33 12.12 15.42
N ASN A 143 -5.78 10.89 15.70
CA ASN A 143 -6.03 10.37 17.03
C ASN A 143 -5.07 9.21 17.33
N GLU A 144 -3.93 9.51 17.93
CA GLU A 144 -2.84 8.53 18.14
C GLU A 144 -3.28 7.30 18.93
N LYS A 145 -4.07 7.45 19.98
CA LYS A 145 -4.56 6.33 20.79
C LYS A 145 -5.45 5.40 19.97
N LEU A 146 -6.41 5.97 19.23
CA LEU A 146 -7.33 5.20 18.42
C LEU A 146 -6.63 4.56 17.22
N LEU A 147 -5.68 5.28 16.61
CA LEU A 147 -4.83 4.76 15.54
C LEU A 147 -4.08 3.51 15.99
N ASN A 148 -3.39 3.60 17.13
CA ASN A 148 -2.64 2.45 17.67
C ASN A 148 -3.55 1.27 17.98
N GLN A 149 -4.72 1.50 18.58
CA GLN A 149 -5.69 0.43 18.85
C GLN A 149 -6.18 -0.27 17.56
N ASN A 150 -6.45 0.50 16.52
CA ASN A 150 -6.87 -0.07 15.22
C ASN A 150 -5.76 -0.90 14.57
N ILE A 151 -4.53 -0.41 14.59
CA ILE A 151 -3.38 -1.15 14.06
C ILE A 151 -3.15 -2.44 14.86
N ASP A 152 -3.20 -2.39 16.19
CA ASP A 152 -3.00 -3.56 17.05
C ASP A 152 -4.04 -4.64 16.76
N LYS A 153 -5.33 -4.28 16.72
CA LYS A 153 -6.42 -5.20 16.40
C LYS A 153 -6.26 -5.81 14.99
N TRP A 154 -5.83 -5.01 14.03
CA TRP A 154 -5.59 -5.50 12.68
C TRP A 154 -4.42 -6.47 12.62
N ILE A 155 -3.30 -6.19 13.29
CA ILE A 155 -2.14 -7.08 13.38
C ILE A 155 -2.53 -8.43 14.03
N GLU A 156 -3.28 -8.39 15.13
CA GLU A 156 -3.81 -9.61 15.77
C GLU A 156 -4.68 -10.42 14.80
N LYS A 157 -5.52 -9.74 14.02
CA LYS A 157 -6.43 -10.39 13.08
C LYS A 157 -5.70 -11.06 11.92
N ILE A 158 -4.73 -10.38 11.29
CA ILE A 158 -3.99 -10.95 10.15
C ILE A 158 -3.05 -12.08 10.58
N ASN A 159 -2.58 -12.06 11.81
CA ASN A 159 -1.75 -13.09 12.43
C ASN A 159 -0.48 -13.43 11.62
N PHE A 160 0.25 -12.39 11.17
CA PHE A 160 1.50 -12.49 10.38
C PHE A 160 2.74 -12.61 11.26
#